data_f4ad600b0a4f9c5f45bc4e4c595b60f9
#
_entry.id   f4ad600b0a4f9c5f45bc4e4c595b60f9
#
_cell.length_a   1.000
_cell.length_b   1.000
_cell.length_c   1.000
_cell.angle_alpha   90.00
_cell.angle_beta   90.00
_cell.angle_gamma   90.00
#
_symmetry.space_group_name_H-M   'P 1'
#
loop_
_entity.id
_entity.type
_entity.pdbx_description
1 polymer ?
#
loop_
_entity_poly.entity_id
_entity_poly.type
_entity_poly.pdbx_seq_one_letter_code
_entity_poly.pdbx_strand_id
1 'polypeptide(L)'
;KEPFMVINADDYYGKEAFQKLYHYMTTQMDASKPVFDICMAGFILSNTLSENGGVTRGICEVDSQNHLQRVIETYDIQKRDGMISARNEEKQKITLQPDQHVSMNMWGLPPQFLDVLESGFVEFLDNLDEKDAEKKEYLLPKIIDKLLAEKRTEVTLLETPDKWFGVTYKEDKPLVVEAIRGLIETGVY
;
A
#
# COMPACT_ATOMS: atom_id res chain seq x y z
N LYS A 1 3.09 -17.42 17.90
CA LYS A 1 2.44 -16.59 16.87
C LYS A 1 3.45 -15.48 16.54
N GLU A 2 3.74 -15.29 15.26
CA GLU A 2 4.76 -14.36 14.78
C GLU A 2 4.10 -13.26 13.94
N PRO A 3 4.72 -12.07 13.77
CA PRO A 3 4.27 -11.08 12.83
C PRO A 3 4.17 -11.65 11.41
N PHE A 4 3.29 -11.09 10.60
CA PHE A 4 3.07 -11.55 9.23
C PHE A 4 2.97 -10.38 8.27
N MET A 5 3.29 -10.65 7.01
CA MET A 5 3.22 -9.66 5.94
C MET A 5 2.01 -9.95 5.04
N VAL A 6 1.32 -8.89 4.63
CA VAL A 6 0.24 -8.94 3.63
C VAL A 6 0.70 -8.22 2.38
N ILE A 7 0.53 -8.87 1.23
CA ILE A 7 0.83 -8.33 -0.10
C ILE A 7 -0.25 -8.80 -1.10
N ASN A 8 -0.37 -8.12 -2.23
CA ASN A 8 -1.13 -8.65 -3.35
C ASN A 8 -0.33 -9.75 -4.05
N ALA A 9 -0.98 -10.84 -4.43
CA ALA A 9 -0.32 -12.02 -4.97
C ALA A 9 0.17 -11.87 -6.42
N ASP A 10 -0.33 -10.87 -7.13
CA ASP A 10 -0.09 -10.58 -8.54
C ASP A 10 0.82 -9.35 -8.79
N ASP A 11 1.35 -8.76 -7.71
CA ASP A 11 2.22 -7.61 -7.75
C ASP A 11 3.69 -7.97 -7.47
N TYR A 12 4.61 -7.26 -8.11
CA TYR A 12 6.03 -7.28 -7.82
C TYR A 12 6.41 -6.06 -6.98
N TYR A 13 7.01 -6.30 -5.80
CA TYR A 13 7.31 -5.26 -4.81
C TYR A 13 8.78 -4.89 -4.68
N GLY A 14 9.67 -5.56 -5.44
CA GLY A 14 11.11 -5.39 -5.27
C GLY A 14 11.67 -6.16 -4.08
N LYS A 15 12.98 -6.13 -3.92
CA LYS A 15 13.69 -6.89 -2.88
C LYS A 15 13.87 -6.11 -1.59
N GLU A 16 14.14 -4.80 -1.72
CA GLU A 16 14.42 -3.93 -0.58
C GLU A 16 13.19 -3.73 0.31
N ALA A 17 12.01 -3.59 -0.31
CA ALA A 17 10.75 -3.50 0.44
C ALA A 17 10.56 -4.70 1.39
N PHE A 18 10.76 -5.94 0.89
CA PHE A 18 10.70 -7.15 1.73
C PHE A 18 11.72 -7.14 2.85
N GLN A 19 12.97 -6.74 2.56
CA GLN A 19 14.04 -6.70 3.56
C GLN A 19 13.73 -5.70 4.68
N LYS A 20 13.24 -4.51 4.33
CA LYS A 20 12.88 -3.46 5.31
C LYS A 20 11.73 -3.89 6.21
N LEU A 21 10.64 -4.43 5.63
CA LEU A 21 9.53 -4.92 6.43
C LEU A 21 9.93 -6.10 7.31
N TYR A 22 10.67 -7.08 6.76
CA TYR A 22 11.16 -8.21 7.54
C TYR A 22 12.02 -7.75 8.72
N HIS A 23 12.97 -6.83 8.47
CA HIS A 23 13.83 -6.29 9.52
C HIS A 23 13.00 -5.59 10.61
N TYR A 24 12.06 -4.72 10.22
CA TYR A 24 11.19 -4.05 11.19
C TYR A 24 10.39 -5.05 12.02
N MET A 25 9.71 -5.99 11.37
CA MET A 25 8.87 -6.99 12.04
C MET A 25 9.64 -7.89 13.01
N THR A 26 10.92 -8.18 12.72
CA THR A 26 11.73 -9.11 13.54
C THR A 26 12.56 -8.42 14.61
N THR A 27 12.84 -7.13 14.49
CA THR A 27 13.79 -6.43 15.39
C THR A 27 13.22 -5.17 16.04
N GLN A 28 12.17 -4.56 15.51
CA GLN A 28 11.68 -3.26 15.96
C GLN A 28 10.20 -3.30 16.40
N MET A 29 9.39 -4.17 15.77
CA MET A 29 7.96 -4.27 16.09
C MET A 29 7.76 -4.67 17.56
N ASP A 30 7.02 -3.84 18.29
CA ASP A 30 6.79 -4.02 19.72
C ASP A 30 5.34 -4.43 20.02
N ALA A 31 5.13 -5.73 20.22
CA ALA A 31 3.82 -6.29 20.58
C ALA A 31 3.35 -5.93 21.99
N SER A 32 4.19 -5.28 22.82
CA SER A 32 3.84 -4.84 24.19
C SER A 32 3.22 -3.44 24.24
N LYS A 33 3.27 -2.70 23.13
CA LYS A 33 2.62 -1.39 23.00
C LYS A 33 1.10 -1.48 23.29
N PRO A 34 0.50 -0.45 23.88
CA PRO A 34 -0.95 -0.39 24.10
C PRO A 34 -1.76 -0.25 22.80
N VAL A 35 -1.07 0.03 21.68
CA VAL A 35 -1.62 0.15 20.33
C VAL A 35 -0.94 -0.85 19.41
N PHE A 36 -1.58 -1.21 18.30
CA PHE A 36 -0.96 -2.07 17.30
C PHE A 36 0.22 -1.35 16.65
N ASP A 37 1.40 -1.96 16.73
CA ASP A 37 2.60 -1.52 16.05
C ASP A 37 2.64 -2.17 14.67
N ILE A 38 2.45 -1.37 13.63
CA ILE A 38 2.33 -1.79 12.24
C ILE A 38 3.42 -1.12 11.41
N CYS A 39 3.92 -1.78 10.38
CA CYS A 39 4.73 -1.12 9.37
C CYS A 39 4.14 -1.30 7.97
N MET A 40 4.51 -0.42 7.06
CA MET A 40 4.15 -0.51 5.66
C MET A 40 5.30 -0.09 4.75
N ALA A 41 5.34 -0.63 3.53
CA ALA A 41 6.23 -0.10 2.51
C ALA A 41 5.63 1.18 1.90
N GLY A 42 6.41 2.27 1.94
CA GLY A 42 6.12 3.52 1.24
C GLY A 42 6.89 3.55 -0.08
N PHE A 43 6.20 3.34 -1.19
CA PHE A 43 6.81 3.42 -2.51
C PHE A 43 6.85 4.87 -2.99
N ILE A 44 7.90 5.23 -3.72
CA ILE A 44 7.99 6.54 -4.37
C ILE A 44 7.00 6.57 -5.54
N LEU A 45 6.12 7.55 -5.59
CA LEU A 45 5.04 7.66 -6.58
C LEU A 45 5.52 7.45 -8.01
N SER A 46 6.63 8.11 -8.40
CA SER A 46 7.19 7.99 -9.75
C SER A 46 7.61 6.57 -10.14
N ASN A 47 7.83 5.69 -9.16
CA ASN A 47 8.20 4.28 -9.37
C ASN A 47 6.99 3.33 -9.49
N THR A 48 5.77 3.87 -9.47
CA THR A 48 4.51 3.08 -9.47
C THR A 48 3.55 3.47 -10.60
N LEU A 49 3.97 4.32 -11.52
CA LEU A 49 3.13 4.81 -12.61
C LEU A 49 3.13 3.84 -13.79
N SER A 50 2.03 3.82 -14.56
CA SER A 50 1.94 3.16 -15.85
C SER A 50 2.13 4.18 -16.97
N GLU A 51 2.77 3.76 -18.06
CA GLU A 51 2.88 4.54 -19.31
C GLU A 51 1.60 4.42 -20.16
N ASN A 52 0.76 3.43 -19.89
CA ASN A 52 -0.41 3.10 -20.70
C ASN A 52 -1.70 3.79 -20.25
N GLY A 53 -1.69 4.43 -19.08
CA GLY A 53 -2.89 5.15 -18.59
C GLY A 53 -2.80 5.64 -17.16
N GLY A 54 -3.91 6.19 -16.68
CA GLY A 54 -4.04 6.66 -15.31
C GLY A 54 -4.13 5.49 -14.33
N VAL A 55 -3.46 5.63 -13.19
CA VAL A 55 -3.49 4.65 -12.09
C VAL A 55 -4.15 5.25 -10.86
N THR A 56 -4.64 4.40 -9.97
CA THR A 56 -5.15 4.79 -8.64
C THR A 56 -4.13 4.38 -7.59
N ARG A 57 -3.82 5.28 -6.64
CA ARG A 57 -2.89 5.04 -5.53
C ARG A 57 -3.37 5.69 -4.24
N GLY A 58 -3.04 5.08 -3.13
CA GLY A 58 -3.18 5.69 -1.81
C GLY A 58 -1.98 6.58 -1.51
N ILE A 59 -2.12 7.89 -1.61
CA ILE A 59 -1.07 8.85 -1.23
C ILE A 59 -0.94 8.85 0.29
N CYS A 60 0.27 8.62 0.80
CA CYS A 60 0.56 8.57 2.22
C CYS A 60 0.93 9.95 2.75
N GLU A 61 0.22 10.43 3.75
CA GLU A 61 0.63 11.56 4.58
C GLU A 61 1.31 11.03 5.84
N VAL A 62 2.54 11.48 6.09
CA VAL A 62 3.34 11.07 7.25
C VAL A 62 3.77 12.27 8.08
N ASP A 63 4.01 12.05 9.36
CA ASP A 63 4.64 13.03 10.23
C ASP A 63 6.18 13.07 10.08
N SER A 64 6.85 13.91 10.87
CA SER A 64 8.31 14.06 10.84
C SER A 64 9.08 12.82 11.31
N GLN A 65 8.40 11.82 11.87
CA GLN A 65 8.97 10.56 12.35
C GLN A 65 8.63 9.39 11.39
N ASN A 66 8.06 9.69 10.22
CA ASN A 66 7.56 8.72 9.23
C ASN A 66 6.40 7.85 9.76
N HIS A 67 5.62 8.34 10.73
CA HIS A 67 4.39 7.67 11.11
C HIS A 67 3.26 8.11 10.18
N LEU A 68 2.57 7.13 9.63
CA LEU A 68 1.42 7.34 8.76
C LEU A 68 0.30 8.05 9.53
N GLN A 69 -0.18 9.16 8.97
CA GLN A 69 -1.32 9.90 9.51
C GLN A 69 -2.61 9.53 8.79
N ARG A 70 -2.53 9.35 7.48
CA ARG A 70 -3.65 8.91 6.63
C ARG A 70 -3.17 8.45 5.26
N VAL A 71 -4.04 7.70 4.59
CA VAL A 71 -3.89 7.33 3.18
C VAL A 71 -5.03 7.99 2.40
N ILE A 72 -4.68 8.79 1.38
CA ILE A 72 -5.65 9.49 0.54
C ILE A 72 -5.76 8.78 -0.80
N GLU A 73 -6.91 8.18 -1.05
CA GLU A 73 -7.19 7.55 -2.34
C GLU A 73 -7.18 8.60 -3.45
N THR A 74 -6.33 8.41 -4.44
CA THR A 74 -6.09 9.38 -5.50
C THR A 74 -6.16 8.68 -6.85
N TYR A 75 -6.94 9.25 -7.76
CA TYR A 75 -7.38 8.62 -8.99
C TYR A 75 -6.76 9.26 -10.23
N ASP A 76 -6.75 8.52 -11.33
CA ASP A 76 -6.32 9.00 -12.66
C ASP A 76 -4.95 9.68 -12.62
N ILE A 77 -4.02 9.08 -11.89
CA ILE A 77 -2.65 9.60 -11.73
C ILE A 77 -1.89 9.31 -13.01
N GLN A 78 -1.46 10.36 -13.70
CA GLN A 78 -0.75 10.28 -14.97
C GLN A 78 0.41 11.26 -14.99
N LYS A 79 1.54 10.82 -15.58
CA LYS A 79 2.67 11.69 -15.87
C LYS A 79 2.60 12.16 -17.33
N ARG A 80 2.50 13.47 -17.54
CA ARG A 80 2.52 14.13 -18.86
C ARG A 80 3.42 15.34 -18.82
N ASP A 81 4.27 15.51 -19.80
CA ASP A 81 5.18 16.66 -19.93
C ASP A 81 5.97 16.97 -18.66
N GLY A 82 6.42 15.91 -17.96
CA GLY A 82 7.19 16.03 -16.72
C GLY A 82 6.37 16.32 -15.46
N MET A 83 5.07 16.59 -15.58
CA MET A 83 4.17 16.81 -14.45
C MET A 83 3.32 15.58 -14.14
N ILE A 84 3.05 15.34 -12.85
CA ILE A 84 2.12 14.31 -12.43
C ILE A 84 0.80 14.97 -12.03
N SER A 85 -0.24 14.68 -12.81
CA SER A 85 -1.60 15.14 -12.53
C SER A 85 -2.47 13.99 -12.07
N ALA A 86 -3.47 14.28 -11.24
CA ALA A 86 -4.38 13.31 -10.66
C ALA A 86 -5.76 13.92 -10.39
N ARG A 87 -6.67 13.11 -9.87
CA ARG A 87 -7.97 13.55 -9.32
C ARG A 87 -8.08 13.11 -7.87
N ASN A 88 -8.53 14.03 -7.02
CA ASN A 88 -8.90 13.71 -5.64
C ASN A 88 -10.27 13.02 -5.56
N GLU A 89 -10.74 12.70 -4.36
CA GLU A 89 -12.05 12.06 -4.10
C GLU A 89 -13.22 12.90 -4.62
N GLU A 90 -13.12 14.25 -4.62
CA GLU A 90 -14.12 15.15 -5.19
C GLU A 90 -13.98 15.30 -6.72
N LYS A 91 -13.15 14.49 -7.37
CA LYS A 91 -12.85 14.52 -8.81
C LYS A 91 -12.20 15.81 -9.30
N GLN A 92 -11.69 16.64 -8.41
CA GLN A 92 -10.95 17.85 -8.76
C GLN A 92 -9.55 17.48 -9.25
N LYS A 93 -9.06 18.22 -10.24
CA LYS A 93 -7.71 18.03 -10.76
C LYS A 93 -6.69 18.60 -9.76
N ILE A 94 -5.70 17.78 -9.41
CA ILE A 94 -4.59 18.15 -8.53
C ILE A 94 -3.26 17.79 -9.19
N THR A 95 -2.17 18.39 -8.68
CA THR A 95 -0.80 18.06 -9.08
C THR A 95 -0.10 17.39 -7.92
N LEU A 96 0.64 16.32 -8.23
CA LEU A 96 1.40 15.54 -7.26
C LEU A 96 2.90 15.72 -7.47
N GLN A 97 3.67 15.57 -6.39
CA GLN A 97 5.12 15.53 -6.47
C GLN A 97 5.59 14.10 -6.76
N PRO A 98 6.65 13.91 -7.58
CA PRO A 98 7.09 12.59 -8.00
C PRO A 98 7.68 11.74 -6.86
N ASP A 99 8.12 12.37 -5.79
CA ASP A 99 8.76 11.80 -4.61
C ASP A 99 7.80 11.53 -3.44
N GLN A 100 6.51 11.82 -3.60
CA GLN A 100 5.51 11.46 -2.59
C GLN A 100 5.45 9.94 -2.37
N HIS A 101 5.18 9.55 -1.13
CA HIS A 101 4.99 8.14 -0.79
C HIS A 101 3.58 7.66 -1.12
N VAL A 102 3.51 6.44 -1.63
CA VAL A 102 2.24 5.76 -1.93
C VAL A 102 2.18 4.38 -1.31
N SER A 103 0.99 3.98 -0.90
CA SER A 103 0.68 2.62 -0.51
C SER A 103 0.46 1.75 -1.75
N MET A 104 1.15 0.61 -1.78
CA MET A 104 0.94 -0.46 -2.74
C MET A 104 0.41 -1.72 -2.05
N ASN A 105 -0.28 -1.54 -0.92
CA ASN A 105 -0.88 -2.61 -0.12
C ASN A 105 0.12 -3.65 0.41
N MET A 106 1.29 -3.18 0.84
CA MET A 106 2.33 -4.02 1.47
C MET A 106 2.48 -3.65 2.93
N TRP A 107 2.02 -4.54 3.83
CA TRP A 107 1.87 -4.29 5.26
C TRP A 107 2.55 -5.36 6.09
N GLY A 108 3.22 -4.96 7.17
CA GLY A 108 3.71 -5.84 8.24
C GLY A 108 2.86 -5.67 9.49
N LEU A 109 2.24 -6.75 9.95
CA LEU A 109 1.19 -6.76 10.96
C LEU A 109 1.58 -7.64 12.14
N PRO A 110 1.27 -7.25 13.39
CA PRO A 110 1.45 -8.12 14.55
C PRO A 110 0.40 -9.24 14.56
N PRO A 111 0.68 -10.40 15.17
CA PRO A 111 -0.22 -11.56 15.13
C PRO A 111 -1.59 -11.29 15.74
N GLN A 112 -1.70 -10.37 16.71
CA GLN A 112 -2.96 -9.97 17.33
C GLN A 112 -3.91 -9.24 16.36
N PHE A 113 -3.37 -8.72 15.26
CA PHE A 113 -4.18 -8.06 14.23
C PHE A 113 -5.16 -9.03 13.53
N LEU A 114 -4.88 -10.34 13.56
CA LEU A 114 -5.81 -11.36 13.07
C LEU A 114 -7.16 -11.34 13.82
N ASP A 115 -7.15 -11.07 15.12
CA ASP A 115 -8.38 -11.01 15.93
C ASP A 115 -9.23 -9.78 15.53
N VAL A 116 -8.55 -8.67 15.11
CA VAL A 116 -9.23 -7.48 14.56
C VAL A 116 -9.87 -7.79 13.21
N LEU A 117 -9.14 -8.51 12.34
CA LEU A 117 -9.65 -8.88 11.02
C LEU A 117 -10.85 -9.83 11.15
N GLU A 118 -10.77 -10.84 12.02
CA GLU A 118 -11.85 -11.80 12.24
C GLU A 118 -13.12 -11.11 12.77
N SER A 119 -12.99 -10.37 13.89
CA SER A 119 -14.14 -9.69 14.49
C SER A 119 -14.74 -8.61 13.56
N GLY A 120 -13.90 -7.83 12.90
CA GLY A 120 -14.36 -6.81 11.96
C GLY A 120 -14.99 -7.39 10.69
N PHE A 121 -14.57 -8.60 10.27
CA PHE A 121 -15.20 -9.28 9.13
C PHE A 121 -16.62 -9.77 9.47
N VAL A 122 -16.82 -10.29 10.69
CA VAL A 122 -18.16 -10.65 11.17
C VAL A 122 -19.06 -9.41 11.20
N GLU A 123 -18.58 -8.31 11.81
CA GLU A 123 -19.33 -7.05 11.83
C GLU A 123 -19.65 -6.54 10.42
N PHE A 124 -18.69 -6.65 9.48
CA PHE A 124 -18.90 -6.28 8.08
C PHE A 124 -20.02 -7.09 7.43
N LEU A 125 -20.03 -8.41 7.63
CA LEU A 125 -21.06 -9.31 7.08
C LEU A 125 -22.45 -9.03 7.69
N ASP A 126 -22.53 -8.80 9.00
CA ASP A 126 -23.78 -8.53 9.71
C ASP A 126 -24.43 -7.22 9.25
N ASN A 127 -23.61 -6.24 8.80
CA ASN A 127 -24.05 -4.95 8.29
C ASN A 127 -24.13 -4.87 6.75
N LEU A 128 -23.94 -5.99 6.06
CA LEU A 128 -23.97 -6.05 4.61
C LEU A 128 -25.40 -6.09 4.09
N ASP A 129 -25.80 -5.04 3.34
CA ASP A 129 -27.09 -5.05 2.64
C ASP A 129 -27.02 -6.02 1.44
N GLU A 130 -28.04 -6.86 1.24
CA GLU A 130 -28.12 -7.83 0.13
C GLU A 130 -27.92 -7.16 -1.23
N LYS A 131 -28.34 -5.92 -1.41
CA LYS A 131 -28.18 -5.16 -2.68
C LYS A 131 -26.74 -4.81 -2.99
N ASP A 132 -25.89 -4.75 -1.97
CA ASP A 132 -24.50 -4.36 -2.08
C ASP A 132 -23.53 -5.55 -1.93
N ALA A 133 -24.05 -6.75 -1.64
CA ALA A 133 -23.25 -7.94 -1.33
C ALA A 133 -22.23 -8.32 -2.42
N GLU A 134 -22.56 -8.07 -3.69
CA GLU A 134 -21.66 -8.33 -4.82
C GLU A 134 -20.61 -7.22 -5.06
N LYS A 135 -20.70 -6.08 -4.37
CA LYS A 135 -19.89 -4.89 -4.65
C LYS A 135 -19.06 -4.39 -3.49
N LYS A 136 -19.49 -4.67 -2.25
CA LYS A 136 -18.77 -4.23 -1.05
C LYS A 136 -17.59 -5.16 -0.76
N GLU A 137 -16.48 -4.55 -0.45
CA GLU A 137 -15.22 -5.24 -0.12
C GLU A 137 -14.79 -4.89 1.32
N TYR A 138 -14.27 -5.89 2.03
CA TYR A 138 -13.65 -5.73 3.34
C TYR A 138 -12.16 -5.39 3.14
N LEU A 139 -11.85 -4.08 3.05
CA LEU A 139 -10.55 -3.58 2.63
C LEU A 139 -9.62 -3.33 3.81
N LEU A 140 -8.46 -3.99 3.82
CA LEU A 140 -7.42 -3.82 4.84
C LEU A 140 -6.99 -2.35 5.05
N PRO A 141 -6.75 -1.53 4.02
CA PRO A 141 -6.40 -0.13 4.21
C PRO A 141 -7.46 0.66 4.98
N LYS A 142 -8.76 0.39 4.75
CA LYS A 142 -9.85 1.06 5.48
C LYS A 142 -9.92 0.67 6.95
N ILE A 143 -9.57 -0.59 7.27
CA ILE A 143 -9.50 -1.05 8.65
C ILE A 143 -8.37 -0.34 9.39
N ILE A 144 -7.20 -0.26 8.76
CA ILE A 144 -6.03 0.43 9.32
C ILE A 144 -6.34 1.93 9.50
N ASP A 145 -6.96 2.58 8.51
CA ASP A 145 -7.35 3.99 8.59
C ASP A 145 -8.33 4.25 9.75
N LYS A 146 -9.34 3.37 9.93
CA LYS A 146 -10.24 3.43 11.10
C LYS A 146 -9.47 3.34 12.42
N LEU A 147 -8.52 2.40 12.53
CA LEU A 147 -7.71 2.22 13.74
C LEU A 147 -6.77 3.41 14.00
N LEU A 148 -6.23 4.03 12.94
CA LEU A 148 -5.45 5.28 13.04
C LEU A 148 -6.30 6.41 13.60
N ALA A 149 -7.51 6.62 13.06
CA ALA A 149 -8.45 7.64 13.54
C ALA A 149 -8.87 7.41 15.01
N GLU A 150 -9.00 6.15 15.42
CA GLU A 150 -9.30 5.73 16.80
C GLU A 150 -8.06 5.76 17.72
N LYS A 151 -6.87 6.06 17.22
CA LYS A 151 -5.59 6.02 17.94
C LYS A 151 -5.29 4.64 18.57
N ARG A 152 -5.68 3.59 17.89
CA ARG A 152 -5.47 2.18 18.29
C ARG A 152 -4.32 1.52 17.56
N THR A 153 -3.72 2.20 16.59
CA THR A 153 -2.53 1.75 15.87
C THR A 153 -1.56 2.89 15.63
N GLU A 154 -0.29 2.55 15.53
CA GLU A 154 0.80 3.36 15.00
C GLU A 154 1.36 2.63 13.78
N VAL A 155 1.53 3.32 12.68
CA VAL A 155 2.02 2.72 11.43
C VAL A 155 3.31 3.43 11.01
N THR A 156 4.42 2.71 11.02
CA THR A 156 5.70 3.23 10.53
C THR A 156 5.80 3.00 9.03
N LEU A 157 5.95 4.09 8.26
CA LEU A 157 6.22 4.03 6.83
C LEU A 157 7.71 3.78 6.59
N LEU A 158 8.03 2.70 5.89
CA LEU A 158 9.37 2.31 5.49
C LEU A 158 9.52 2.61 3.99
N GLU A 159 10.19 3.73 3.67
CA GLU A 159 10.43 4.11 2.28
C GLU A 159 11.23 3.04 1.55
N THR A 160 10.83 2.73 0.31
CA THR A 160 11.59 1.89 -0.61
C THR A 160 11.80 2.57 -1.96
N PRO A 161 13.04 2.53 -2.51
CA PRO A 161 13.32 2.97 -3.87
C PRO A 161 12.94 1.94 -4.93
N ASP A 162 12.46 0.77 -4.53
CA ASP A 162 12.09 -0.30 -5.45
C ASP A 162 11.05 0.19 -6.48
N LYS A 163 11.15 -0.34 -7.69
CA LYS A 163 10.09 -0.21 -8.68
C LYS A 163 9.02 -1.25 -8.39
N TRP A 164 7.79 -0.78 -8.33
CA TRP A 164 6.63 -1.67 -8.31
C TRP A 164 6.21 -2.00 -9.74
N PHE A 165 5.87 -3.26 -9.97
CA PHE A 165 5.29 -3.72 -11.23
C PHE A 165 3.99 -4.46 -10.96
N GLY A 166 2.93 -4.04 -11.66
CA GLY A 166 1.65 -4.73 -11.70
C GLY A 166 1.08 -4.64 -13.13
N VAL A 167 0.15 -5.51 -13.47
CA VAL A 167 -0.52 -5.50 -14.77
C VAL A 167 -1.87 -4.80 -14.61
N THR A 168 -1.86 -3.48 -14.59
CA THR A 168 -3.09 -2.67 -14.55
C THR A 168 -3.80 -2.67 -15.90
N TYR A 169 -3.03 -2.57 -16.97
CA TYR A 169 -3.49 -2.64 -18.36
C TYR A 169 -2.89 -3.85 -19.05
N LYS A 170 -3.61 -4.43 -20.01
CA LYS A 170 -3.08 -5.56 -20.80
C LYS A 170 -1.75 -5.22 -21.49
N GLU A 171 -1.61 -3.96 -21.86
CA GLU A 171 -0.44 -3.38 -22.52
C GLU A 171 0.78 -3.27 -21.57
N ASP A 172 0.60 -3.31 -20.25
CA ASP A 172 1.70 -3.31 -19.27
C ASP A 172 2.46 -4.64 -19.28
N LYS A 173 1.82 -5.76 -19.67
CA LYS A 173 2.42 -7.09 -19.59
C LYS A 173 3.78 -7.23 -20.28
N PRO A 174 4.00 -6.76 -21.53
CA PRO A 174 5.31 -6.82 -22.17
C PRO A 174 6.39 -6.06 -21.39
N LEU A 175 6.05 -4.87 -20.86
CA LEU A 175 6.98 -4.05 -20.07
C LEU A 175 7.36 -4.73 -18.76
N VAL A 176 6.41 -5.36 -18.07
CA VAL A 176 6.66 -6.13 -16.85
C VAL A 176 7.56 -7.32 -17.13
N VAL A 177 7.32 -8.07 -18.21
CA VAL A 177 8.16 -9.21 -18.62
C VAL A 177 9.59 -8.76 -18.91
N GLU A 178 9.78 -7.65 -19.60
CA GLU A 178 11.10 -7.09 -19.90
C GLU A 178 11.83 -6.62 -18.64
N ALA A 179 11.10 -5.92 -17.74
CA ALA A 179 11.64 -5.48 -16.47
C ALA A 179 12.11 -6.66 -15.60
N ILE A 180 11.31 -7.71 -15.47
CA ILE A 180 11.68 -8.91 -14.71
C ILE A 180 12.90 -9.62 -15.37
N ARG A 181 12.94 -9.70 -16.70
CA ARG A 181 14.11 -10.25 -17.41
C ARG A 181 15.38 -9.46 -17.10
N GLY A 182 15.32 -8.12 -17.13
CA GLY A 182 16.45 -7.28 -16.76
C GLY A 182 16.93 -7.51 -15.31
N LEU A 183 16.01 -7.74 -14.36
CA LEU A 183 16.36 -8.08 -12.99
C LEU A 183 17.08 -9.42 -12.88
N ILE A 184 16.68 -10.42 -13.68
CA ILE A 184 17.36 -11.73 -13.74
C ILE A 184 18.76 -11.57 -14.35
N GLU A 185 18.89 -10.85 -15.46
CA GLU A 185 20.17 -10.62 -16.14
C GLU A 185 21.18 -9.85 -15.27
N THR A 186 20.70 -8.96 -14.41
CA THR A 186 21.54 -8.20 -13.46
C THR A 186 21.80 -8.94 -12.15
N GLY A 187 21.30 -10.16 -11.98
CA GLY A 187 21.55 -11.01 -10.81
C GLY A 187 20.80 -10.57 -9.55
N VAL A 188 19.72 -9.84 -9.69
CA VAL A 188 18.82 -9.52 -8.57
C VAL A 188 17.99 -10.75 -8.18
N TYR A 189 17.71 -11.61 -9.15
CA TYR A 189 17.05 -12.92 -9.03
C TYR A 189 17.82 -14.00 -9.76
#